data_8b9f385f28fe614451505a9e4e044dea
#
_entry.id   8b9f385f28fe614451505a9e4e044dea
#
_cell.length_a   1.000
_cell.length_b   1.000
_cell.length_c   1.000
_cell.angle_alpha   90.00
_cell.angle_beta   90.00
_cell.angle_gamma   90.00
#
_symmetry.space_group_name_H-M   'P 1'
#
loop_
_entity.id
_entity.type
_entity.pdbx_description
1 polymer ?
#
loop_
_entity_poly.entity_id
_entity_poly.type
_entity_poly.pdbx_seq_one_letter_code
_entity_poly.pdbx_strand_id
1 'polypeptide(L)'
;MTLLAAHAVVTVLALASVAWATNSSQGAKRWAHELVVLDDVDSFLGAASSLAYRAQLELGAPLRLSVGPQEPDPHADWWWRERVAGRFDRAPTSDELSSWYVSPPLRSAGGFEQLLLSWNIDCPPESGACFELRVRESDEHDWTPWLYVGDWGSAVPAATAVEPEDGSHLVTSDGPKLVAVDGARVDIDFFTSERTWSAAQFRVRATASGDQLNRSVIVRRVALCFSRRTDEPAPSFVPPAEAIRRLDVPFRSQKTERSGIAGRICSPTSVAMALGYRGLEVDTLAAAERIFDSAHDIYGNWTRAIQGAYSFGAPGYLARFSDWNEVARHIAEGTPLVISIAAKEGELDGAPYAKTAGHLLVLCGFDEKGDVRVNDPAASTPQAGQLVYRRDQLERVWMARGGTSYVILAPRKH
;
A
#
# COMPACT_ATOMS: atom_id res chain seq x y z
N MET A 1 21.76 55.97 3.59
CA MET A 1 21.65 55.13 2.41
C MET A 1 21.99 53.70 2.81
N THR A 2 21.01 52.91 3.14
CA THR A 2 21.18 51.51 3.51
C THR A 2 20.10 50.69 2.78
N LEU A 3 20.52 49.96 1.77
CA LEU A 3 19.63 49.08 1.00
C LEU A 3 19.25 47.85 1.87
N LEU A 4 17.96 47.69 2.08
CA LEU A 4 17.36 46.43 2.54
C LEU A 4 17.21 45.50 1.34
N ALA A 5 17.94 44.38 1.33
CA ALA A 5 17.74 43.29 0.41
C ALA A 5 16.60 42.43 0.93
N ALA A 6 15.48 42.42 0.22
CA ALA A 6 14.38 41.50 0.44
C ALA A 6 14.75 40.12 -0.13
N HIS A 7 14.92 39.12 0.73
CA HIS A 7 15.03 37.75 0.31
C HIS A 7 13.61 37.17 0.04
N ALA A 8 13.32 36.96 -1.23
CA ALA A 8 12.16 36.23 -1.65
C ALA A 8 12.43 34.75 -1.40
N VAL A 9 11.74 34.17 -0.42
CA VAL A 9 11.67 32.69 -0.22
C VAL A 9 10.78 32.14 -1.32
N VAL A 10 11.40 31.59 -2.34
CA VAL A 10 10.69 30.79 -3.35
C VAL A 10 10.43 29.41 -2.76
N THR A 11 9.22 29.20 -2.28
CA THR A 11 8.74 27.87 -1.90
C THR A 11 8.54 27.06 -3.18
N VAL A 12 9.51 26.22 -3.52
CA VAL A 12 9.35 25.23 -4.59
C VAL A 12 8.51 24.10 -4.02
N LEU A 13 7.21 24.14 -4.29
CA LEU A 13 6.31 22.99 -4.18
C LEU A 13 6.74 21.99 -5.26
N ALA A 14 7.52 20.97 -4.88
CA ALA A 14 7.77 19.81 -5.71
C ALA A 14 6.48 18.99 -5.78
N LEU A 15 5.60 19.39 -6.71
CA LEU A 15 4.53 18.52 -7.20
C LEU A 15 5.23 17.42 -7.99
N ALA A 16 5.31 16.21 -7.44
CA ALA A 16 5.60 15.00 -8.20
C ALA A 16 4.43 14.79 -9.17
N SER A 17 4.47 15.50 -10.29
CA SER A 17 3.59 15.26 -11.42
C SER A 17 4.05 13.97 -12.08
N VAL A 18 3.39 12.85 -11.79
CA VAL A 18 3.46 11.66 -12.62
C VAL A 18 2.92 12.07 -14.00
N ALA A 19 3.82 12.38 -14.92
CA ALA A 19 3.49 12.66 -16.31
C ALA A 19 3.07 11.35 -16.97
N TRP A 20 1.77 11.09 -17.02
CA TRP A 20 1.19 10.06 -17.87
C TRP A 20 1.26 10.54 -19.30
N ALA A 21 2.22 10.02 -20.07
CA ALA A 21 2.28 10.26 -21.50
C ALA A 21 1.00 9.71 -22.14
N THR A 22 0.15 10.61 -22.61
CA THR A 22 -1.00 10.28 -23.46
C THR A 22 -0.48 10.03 -24.86
N ASN A 23 -0.25 8.77 -25.22
CA ASN A 23 -0.14 8.40 -26.62
C ASN A 23 -1.56 8.10 -27.12
N SER A 24 -2.10 9.01 -27.91
CA SER A 24 -3.39 8.90 -28.57
C SER A 24 -3.33 7.91 -29.74
N SER A 25 -4.34 7.01 -29.81
CA SER A 25 -4.82 6.25 -30.97
C SER A 25 -4.62 4.74 -31.06
N GLN A 26 -4.19 4.06 -29.99
CA GLN A 26 -4.53 2.64 -29.82
C GLN A 26 -5.47 2.55 -28.60
N GLY A 27 -6.55 1.75 -28.68
CA GLY A 27 -7.50 1.59 -27.60
C GLY A 27 -6.77 1.39 -26.26
N ALA A 28 -7.09 2.18 -25.26
CA ALA A 28 -6.36 2.16 -23.98
C ALA A 28 -6.44 0.74 -23.41
N LYS A 29 -5.28 0.07 -23.31
CA LYS A 29 -5.20 -1.27 -22.71
C LYS A 29 -5.76 -1.23 -21.29
N ARG A 30 -6.62 -2.21 -20.97
CA ARG A 30 -7.10 -2.42 -19.61
C ARG A 30 -5.98 -2.92 -18.69
N TRP A 31 -6.26 -2.85 -17.40
CA TRP A 31 -5.50 -3.57 -16.40
C TRP A 31 -6.12 -4.95 -16.14
N ALA A 32 -5.28 -5.94 -15.94
CA ALA A 32 -5.62 -7.23 -15.36
C ALA A 32 -4.87 -7.37 -14.04
N HIS A 33 -5.49 -7.94 -13.04
CA HIS A 33 -4.96 -8.03 -11.68
C HIS A 33 -5.05 -9.46 -11.17
N GLU A 34 -4.06 -9.83 -10.38
CA GLU A 34 -4.00 -11.11 -9.67
C GLU A 34 -3.62 -10.82 -8.21
N LEU A 35 -4.44 -11.27 -7.27
CA LEU A 35 -4.24 -11.04 -5.84
C LEU A 35 -3.77 -12.34 -5.16
N VAL A 36 -2.64 -12.26 -4.47
CA VAL A 36 -2.13 -13.32 -3.59
C VAL A 36 -2.19 -12.81 -2.16
N VAL A 37 -2.83 -13.56 -1.28
CA VAL A 37 -2.93 -13.25 0.16
C VAL A 37 -2.30 -14.39 0.95
N LEU A 38 -1.38 -14.04 1.84
CA LEU A 38 -0.72 -14.93 2.79
C LEU A 38 -1.16 -14.49 4.20
N ASP A 39 -1.92 -15.32 4.91
CA ASP A 39 -2.46 -14.95 6.23
C ASP A 39 -2.47 -16.07 7.27
N ASP A 40 -1.82 -17.19 6.94
CA ASP A 40 -1.48 -18.26 7.86
C ASP A 40 -0.07 -18.81 7.56
N VAL A 41 0.46 -19.59 8.48
CA VAL A 41 1.80 -20.17 8.37
C VAL A 41 1.95 -21.02 7.11
N ASP A 42 0.94 -21.78 6.74
CA ASP A 42 1.01 -22.68 5.59
C ASP A 42 1.16 -21.88 4.29
N SER A 43 0.41 -20.78 4.17
CA SER A 43 0.52 -19.87 3.03
C SER A 43 1.88 -19.15 2.98
N PHE A 44 2.46 -18.77 4.14
CA PHE A 44 3.79 -18.19 4.20
C PHE A 44 4.90 -19.19 3.83
N LEU A 45 4.75 -20.45 4.21
CA LEU A 45 5.78 -21.46 3.92
C LEU A 45 5.79 -21.89 2.46
N GLY A 46 4.63 -22.00 1.84
CA GLY A 46 4.54 -22.55 0.49
C GLY A 46 5.17 -23.92 0.33
N ALA A 47 5.25 -24.43 -0.89
CA ALA A 47 5.82 -25.74 -1.19
C ALA A 47 7.37 -25.81 -1.12
N ALA A 48 8.04 -24.66 -0.94
CA ALA A 48 9.51 -24.58 -0.91
C ALA A 48 9.95 -23.48 0.04
N SER A 49 9.97 -23.78 1.33
CA SER A 49 10.41 -22.81 2.34
C SER A 49 11.91 -22.88 2.55
N SER A 50 12.62 -21.82 2.24
CA SER A 50 13.86 -21.50 2.93
C SER A 50 13.49 -20.57 4.09
N LEU A 51 13.18 -21.13 5.23
CA LEU A 51 13.11 -20.38 6.49
C LEU A 51 14.52 -19.99 6.88
N ALA A 52 14.93 -18.81 6.45
CA ALA A 52 16.08 -18.18 7.03
C ALA A 52 15.61 -17.56 8.36
N TYR A 53 15.89 -18.24 9.43
CA TYR A 53 15.92 -17.78 10.81
C TYR A 53 14.63 -17.59 11.61
N ARG A 54 14.42 -18.49 12.57
CA ARG A 54 13.59 -18.41 13.78
C ARG A 54 12.14 -17.92 13.63
N ALA A 55 11.40 -18.45 12.65
CA ALA A 55 9.96 -18.51 12.80
C ALA A 55 9.65 -19.69 13.73
N GLN A 56 9.10 -19.45 14.90
CA GLN A 56 8.46 -20.51 15.68
C GLN A 56 7.11 -20.79 14.99
N LEU A 57 7.01 -21.95 14.35
CA LEU A 57 5.87 -22.31 13.54
C LEU A 57 4.95 -23.22 14.34
N GLU A 58 3.76 -22.69 14.64
CA GLU A 58 2.62 -23.51 15.04
C GLU A 58 1.67 -23.57 13.83
N LEU A 59 1.30 -24.76 13.37
CA LEU A 59 0.36 -24.97 12.27
C LEU A 59 -0.94 -24.18 12.51
N GLY A 60 -1.34 -23.36 11.50
CA GLY A 60 -2.50 -22.50 11.60
C GLY A 60 -2.28 -21.18 12.36
N ALA A 61 -1.07 -20.94 12.87
CA ALA A 61 -0.72 -19.70 13.56
C ALA A 61 -0.17 -18.63 12.56
N PRO A 62 -0.17 -17.35 12.94
CA PRO A 62 0.50 -16.31 12.16
C PRO A 62 2.03 -16.48 12.21
N LEU A 63 2.72 -15.94 11.21
CA LEU A 63 4.17 -15.94 11.16
C LEU A 63 4.75 -15.07 12.30
N ARG A 64 5.49 -15.67 13.20
CA ARG A 64 6.13 -15.01 14.34
C ARG A 64 7.62 -14.81 14.09
N LEU A 65 8.07 -13.57 14.12
CA LEU A 65 9.48 -13.21 14.02
C LEU A 65 9.98 -12.81 15.39
N SER A 66 10.67 -13.74 16.07
CA SER A 66 11.21 -13.52 17.40
C SER A 66 12.52 -12.75 17.31
N VAL A 67 12.60 -11.62 17.99
CA VAL A 67 13.77 -10.76 18.07
C VAL A 67 14.48 -11.02 19.40
N GLY A 68 15.74 -11.42 19.35
CA GLY A 68 16.51 -11.74 20.56
C GLY A 68 17.99 -11.89 20.26
N PRO A 69 18.88 -11.98 21.28
CA PRO A 69 20.29 -12.25 21.06
C PRO A 69 20.44 -13.57 20.30
N GLN A 70 21.28 -13.56 19.30
CA GLN A 70 21.45 -14.68 18.39
C GLN A 70 22.87 -15.20 18.45
N GLU A 71 23.01 -16.53 18.41
CA GLU A 71 24.28 -17.10 18.01
C GLU A 71 24.54 -16.77 16.53
N PRO A 72 25.77 -16.42 16.15
CA PRO A 72 26.10 -16.14 14.76
C PRO A 72 25.72 -17.34 13.88
N ASP A 73 24.88 -17.10 12.89
CA ASP A 73 24.60 -18.11 11.87
C ASP A 73 25.81 -18.32 10.99
N PRO A 74 26.36 -19.53 10.89
CA PRO A 74 27.45 -19.81 9.96
C PRO A 74 27.09 -19.57 8.48
N HIS A 75 25.79 -19.43 8.17
CA HIS A 75 25.27 -19.10 6.83
C HIS A 75 24.85 -17.63 6.66
N ALA A 76 24.97 -16.79 7.69
CA ALA A 76 24.54 -15.39 7.64
C ALA A 76 25.33 -14.57 6.60
N ASP A 77 26.53 -15.00 6.25
CA ASP A 77 27.39 -14.34 5.27
C ASP A 77 26.77 -14.21 3.87
N TRP A 78 25.91 -15.13 3.46
CA TRP A 78 25.32 -15.04 2.12
C TRP A 78 24.28 -13.92 1.98
N TRP A 79 23.62 -13.53 3.04
CA TRP A 79 22.64 -12.46 3.08
C TRP A 79 23.25 -11.09 2.74
N TRP A 80 24.47 -10.86 3.17
CA TRP A 80 25.18 -9.59 3.02
C TRP A 80 25.91 -9.50 1.70
N ARG A 81 26.10 -10.63 1.03
CA ARG A 81 26.75 -10.70 -0.28
C ARG A 81 25.77 -10.54 -1.43
N GLU A 82 24.46 -10.72 -1.20
CA GLU A 82 23.47 -10.30 -2.16
C GLU A 82 23.42 -8.77 -2.16
N ARG A 83 23.67 -8.16 -3.30
CA ARG A 83 23.56 -6.72 -3.50
C ARG A 83 22.18 -6.26 -3.03
N VAL A 84 22.17 -5.41 -2.01
CA VAL A 84 20.95 -4.79 -1.49
C VAL A 84 20.91 -3.40 -2.09
N ALA A 85 20.05 -3.17 -3.07
CA ALA A 85 19.67 -1.82 -3.47
C ALA A 85 18.70 -1.30 -2.41
N GLY A 86 19.20 -0.60 -1.41
CA GLY A 86 18.36 -0.07 -0.37
C GLY A 86 19.01 -0.04 1.02
N ARG A 87 18.28 0.39 1.95
CA ARG A 87 18.51 0.92 3.28
C ARG A 87 19.44 0.15 4.24
N PHE A 88 19.90 -1.07 3.95
CA PHE A 88 20.59 -1.92 4.92
C PHE A 88 21.87 -2.50 4.36
N ASP A 89 22.95 -1.77 4.53
CA ASP A 89 24.26 -2.14 3.97
C ASP A 89 25.17 -2.94 4.88
N ARG A 90 24.80 -3.12 6.12
CA ARG A 90 25.65 -3.84 7.05
C ARG A 90 24.91 -4.91 7.83
N ALA A 91 25.64 -5.96 8.19
CA ALA A 91 25.17 -6.90 9.19
C ALA A 91 24.73 -6.15 10.45
N PRO A 92 23.61 -6.55 11.10
CA PRO A 92 23.31 -6.08 12.44
C PRO A 92 24.53 -6.30 13.34
N THR A 93 24.84 -5.29 14.14
CA THR A 93 25.83 -5.47 15.19
C THR A 93 25.29 -6.42 16.26
N SER A 94 26.17 -6.95 17.11
CA SER A 94 25.75 -7.82 18.24
C SER A 94 24.67 -7.19 19.14
N ASP A 95 24.52 -5.87 19.09
CA ASP A 95 23.56 -5.10 19.89
C ASP A 95 22.26 -4.83 19.16
N GLU A 96 22.17 -5.14 17.85
CA GLU A 96 20.96 -5.03 17.03
C GLU A 96 20.27 -6.38 16.94
N LEU A 97 19.13 -6.47 17.58
CA LEU A 97 18.31 -7.68 17.55
C LEU A 97 17.45 -7.66 16.27
N SER A 98 17.61 -8.66 15.42
CA SER A 98 16.80 -8.76 14.20
C SER A 98 16.44 -10.20 13.86
N SER A 99 15.34 -10.35 13.16
CA SER A 99 14.82 -11.62 12.67
C SER A 99 14.27 -11.41 11.26
N TRP A 100 14.36 -12.41 10.41
CA TRP A 100 14.01 -12.31 8.99
C TRP A 100 13.07 -13.39 8.54
N TYR A 101 12.28 -13.05 7.54
CA TYR A 101 11.53 -14.01 6.73
C TYR A 101 11.67 -13.62 5.24
N VAL A 102 11.88 -14.62 4.37
CA VAL A 102 11.85 -14.46 2.92
C VAL A 102 10.77 -15.37 2.36
N SER A 103 9.88 -14.83 1.55
CA SER A 103 8.83 -15.62 0.91
C SER A 103 9.40 -16.59 -0.12
N PRO A 104 8.70 -17.71 -0.41
CA PRO A 104 8.94 -18.42 -1.65
C PRO A 104 8.70 -17.50 -2.85
N PRO A 105 9.19 -17.87 -4.07
CA PRO A 105 8.83 -17.14 -5.28
C PRO A 105 7.32 -17.16 -5.52
N LEU A 106 6.70 -15.99 -5.54
CA LEU A 106 5.29 -15.79 -5.86
C LEU A 106 5.17 -15.44 -7.34
N ARG A 107 4.42 -16.24 -8.10
CA ARG A 107 4.35 -16.11 -9.55
C ARG A 107 3.03 -15.51 -9.97
N SER A 108 3.09 -14.63 -10.97
CA SER A 108 1.91 -14.20 -11.72
C SER A 108 1.79 -14.99 -13.02
N ALA A 109 0.65 -15.62 -13.26
CA ALA A 109 0.42 -16.45 -14.44
C ALA A 109 0.56 -15.68 -15.76
N GLY A 110 0.21 -14.40 -15.76
CA GLY A 110 0.29 -13.51 -16.93
C GLY A 110 1.47 -12.55 -16.93
N GLY A 111 2.35 -12.62 -15.93
CA GLY A 111 3.35 -11.62 -15.65
C GLY A 111 2.75 -10.33 -15.07
N PHE A 112 3.59 -9.38 -14.70
CA PHE A 112 3.17 -8.10 -14.14
C PHE A 112 4.14 -6.97 -14.47
N GLU A 113 3.62 -5.76 -14.53
CA GLU A 113 4.35 -4.50 -14.71
C GLU A 113 4.28 -3.66 -13.44
N GLN A 114 3.30 -3.91 -12.58
CA GLN A 114 3.11 -3.24 -11.30
C GLN A 114 2.73 -4.24 -10.21
N LEU A 115 3.09 -3.90 -8.97
CA LEU A 115 2.76 -4.72 -7.81
C LEU A 115 2.49 -3.80 -6.61
N LEU A 116 1.39 -4.06 -5.92
CA LEU A 116 1.10 -3.51 -4.59
C LEU A 116 1.46 -4.56 -3.55
N LEU A 117 2.22 -4.15 -2.54
CA LEU A 117 2.51 -4.96 -1.36
C LEU A 117 1.84 -4.30 -0.14
N SER A 118 1.11 -5.07 0.63
CA SER A 118 0.50 -4.59 1.88
C SER A 118 0.57 -5.65 2.96
N TRP A 119 0.52 -5.22 4.22
CA TRP A 119 0.67 -6.10 5.36
C TRP A 119 -0.22 -5.72 6.53
N ASN A 120 -0.42 -6.69 7.43
CA ASN A 120 -0.96 -6.49 8.77
C ASN A 120 0.00 -7.17 9.76
N ILE A 121 0.61 -6.37 10.63
CA ILE A 121 1.58 -6.85 11.62
C ILE A 121 1.29 -6.31 13.01
N ASP A 122 1.50 -7.15 14.01
CA ASP A 122 1.55 -6.71 15.40
C ASP A 122 2.99 -6.34 15.74
N CYS A 123 3.21 -5.07 16.04
CA CYS A 123 4.47 -4.56 16.52
C CYS A 123 4.33 -4.16 17.99
N PRO A 124 4.94 -4.89 18.93
CA PRO A 124 5.08 -4.44 20.31
C PRO A 124 5.81 -3.07 20.38
N PRO A 125 5.66 -2.32 21.48
CA PRO A 125 6.45 -1.11 21.69
C PRO A 125 7.95 -1.40 21.53
N GLU A 126 8.71 -0.43 21.04
CA GLU A 126 10.16 -0.54 20.75
C GLU A 126 10.54 -1.67 19.78
N SER A 127 9.60 -2.11 18.95
CA SER A 127 9.83 -3.00 17.84
C SER A 127 9.36 -2.40 16.52
N GLY A 128 9.76 -3.00 15.41
CA GLY A 128 9.37 -2.59 14.07
C GLY A 128 9.67 -3.65 13.04
N ALA A 129 9.17 -3.44 11.84
CA ALA A 129 9.49 -4.28 10.70
C ALA A 129 9.66 -3.45 9.43
N CYS A 130 10.56 -3.90 8.58
CA CYS A 130 10.79 -3.37 7.25
C CYS A 130 10.40 -4.42 6.22
N PHE A 131 9.81 -3.98 5.13
CA PHE A 131 9.38 -4.80 4.00
C PHE A 131 10.12 -4.39 2.74
N GLU A 132 10.65 -5.40 2.06
CA GLU A 132 11.36 -5.25 0.80
C GLU A 132 10.84 -6.30 -0.18
N LEU A 133 10.95 -6.01 -1.45
CA LEU A 133 10.61 -6.93 -2.53
C LEU A 133 11.76 -7.04 -3.54
N ARG A 134 11.79 -8.15 -4.26
CA ARG A 134 12.61 -8.34 -5.45
C ARG A 134 11.81 -9.07 -6.52
N VAL A 135 12.18 -8.87 -7.77
CA VAL A 135 11.48 -9.44 -8.91
C VAL A 135 12.44 -10.11 -9.88
N ARG A 136 11.93 -11.00 -10.73
CA ARG A 136 12.69 -11.57 -11.84
C ARG A 136 11.81 -11.80 -13.06
N GLU A 137 12.41 -11.70 -14.25
CA GLU A 137 11.71 -11.83 -15.53
C GLU A 137 11.30 -13.29 -15.82
N SER A 138 12.18 -14.25 -15.52
CA SER A 138 11.92 -15.69 -15.68
C SER A 138 12.80 -16.50 -14.73
N ASP A 139 12.64 -17.82 -14.73
CA ASP A 139 13.49 -18.72 -13.92
C ASP A 139 14.94 -18.77 -14.34
N GLU A 140 15.23 -18.34 -15.56
CA GLU A 140 16.58 -18.30 -16.14
C GLU A 140 17.31 -16.99 -15.80
N HIS A 141 16.60 -15.97 -15.29
CA HIS A 141 17.17 -14.69 -14.90
C HIS A 141 17.45 -14.61 -13.41
N ASP A 142 18.47 -13.84 -13.05
CA ASP A 142 18.75 -13.49 -11.65
C ASP A 142 17.65 -12.60 -11.08
N TRP A 143 17.52 -12.64 -9.76
CA TRP A 143 16.68 -11.71 -9.03
C TRP A 143 17.28 -10.30 -9.08
N THR A 144 16.42 -9.29 -9.18
CA THR A 144 16.85 -7.92 -8.89
C THR A 144 17.40 -7.84 -7.46
N PRO A 145 18.21 -6.84 -7.14
CA PRO A 145 18.43 -6.45 -5.76
C PRO A 145 17.11 -6.23 -5.00
N TRP A 146 17.17 -6.27 -3.68
CA TRP A 146 16.02 -6.00 -2.84
C TRP A 146 15.64 -4.51 -2.90
N LEU A 147 14.37 -4.23 -3.19
CA LEU A 147 13.80 -2.90 -3.26
C LEU A 147 13.00 -2.65 -1.97
N TYR A 148 13.31 -1.56 -1.29
CA TYR A 148 12.55 -1.15 -0.11
C TYR A 148 11.12 -0.74 -0.50
N VAL A 149 10.11 -1.20 0.26
CA VAL A 149 8.70 -0.88 0.03
C VAL A 149 8.12 -0.04 1.17
N GLY A 150 8.54 -0.31 2.40
CA GLY A 150 8.04 0.43 3.55
C GLY A 150 8.36 -0.23 4.87
N ASP A 151 7.94 0.43 5.93
CA ASP A 151 8.17 -0.01 7.30
C ASP A 151 6.99 0.33 8.22
N TRP A 152 7.03 -0.28 9.42
CA TRP A 152 6.10 0.04 10.50
C TRP A 152 6.71 -0.29 11.86
N GLY A 153 6.40 0.55 12.85
CA GLY A 153 6.85 0.41 14.23
C GLY A 153 7.76 1.54 14.66
N SER A 154 8.23 1.49 15.90
CA SER A 154 9.08 2.52 16.51
C SER A 154 10.58 2.22 16.42
N ALA A 155 10.95 0.96 16.29
CA ALA A 155 12.34 0.50 16.20
C ALA A 155 12.69 0.03 14.79
N VAL A 156 12.42 0.87 13.79
CA VAL A 156 12.86 0.60 12.42
C VAL A 156 14.29 1.11 12.27
N PRO A 157 15.24 0.30 11.74
CA PRO A 157 16.59 0.77 11.52
C PRO A 157 16.58 2.03 10.66
N ALA A 158 17.34 3.03 11.10
CA ALA A 158 17.56 4.22 10.29
C ALA A 158 18.15 3.83 8.93
N ALA A 159 17.67 4.49 7.87
CA ALA A 159 18.30 4.36 6.57
C ALA A 159 19.74 4.84 6.66
N THR A 160 20.68 3.97 6.36
CA THR A 160 22.04 4.39 6.06
C THR A 160 22.09 4.65 4.56
N ALA A 161 22.34 5.89 4.18
CA ALA A 161 22.58 6.22 2.79
C ALA A 161 23.89 5.55 2.38
N VAL A 162 23.82 4.61 1.43
CA VAL A 162 24.97 4.15 0.68
C VAL A 162 24.69 4.48 -0.77
N GLU A 163 25.59 5.23 -1.36
CA GLU A 163 25.57 5.43 -2.80
C GLU A 163 26.02 4.12 -3.44
N PRO A 164 25.23 3.51 -4.32
CA PRO A 164 25.69 2.37 -5.09
C PRO A 164 26.81 2.79 -6.03
N GLU A 165 27.79 1.92 -6.20
CA GLU A 165 28.88 2.12 -7.16
C GLU A 165 28.39 2.27 -8.63
N ASP A 166 27.13 1.94 -8.92
CA ASP A 166 26.51 1.96 -10.23
C ASP A 166 25.64 3.21 -10.51
N GLY A 167 25.61 4.19 -9.59
CA GLY A 167 24.85 5.44 -9.76
C GLY A 167 23.33 5.30 -9.64
N SER A 168 22.81 4.16 -9.22
CA SER A 168 21.40 4.03 -8.87
C SER A 168 21.12 4.85 -7.59
N HIS A 169 20.16 5.77 -7.64
CA HIS A 169 19.89 6.68 -6.55
C HIS A 169 19.38 5.95 -5.31
N LEU A 170 20.12 6.05 -4.23
CA LEU A 170 19.75 5.54 -2.93
C LEU A 170 19.26 6.64 -2.00
N VAL A 171 18.47 6.18 -1.14
CA VAL A 171 17.83 6.73 0.02
C VAL A 171 18.65 7.76 0.77
N THR A 172 18.12 8.94 0.92
CA THR A 172 18.64 9.97 1.82
C THR A 172 18.23 9.70 3.27
N SER A 173 18.88 10.35 4.24
CA SER A 173 18.52 10.32 5.67
C SER A 173 17.05 10.62 5.98
N ASP A 174 16.32 11.20 5.01
CA ASP A 174 14.91 11.59 5.12
C ASP A 174 13.94 10.51 4.62
N GLY A 175 14.43 9.30 4.34
CA GLY A 175 13.65 8.17 3.86
C GLY A 175 13.74 7.91 2.35
N PRO A 176 13.32 6.73 1.88
CA PRO A 176 13.38 6.35 0.48
C PRO A 176 12.32 7.08 -0.32
N LYS A 177 12.72 7.95 -1.24
CA LYS A 177 11.81 8.59 -2.17
C LYS A 177 11.60 7.80 -3.45
N LEU A 178 12.64 7.13 -3.91
CA LEU A 178 12.61 6.30 -5.11
C LEU A 178 13.73 5.26 -5.03
N VAL A 179 13.40 3.99 -5.25
CA VAL A 179 14.39 2.91 -5.39
C VAL A 179 14.22 2.33 -6.79
N ALA A 180 15.26 2.39 -7.61
CA ALA A 180 15.22 1.95 -9.00
C ALA A 180 16.36 0.98 -9.32
N VAL A 181 16.05 -0.09 -10.04
CA VAL A 181 17.00 -1.08 -10.54
C VAL A 181 16.51 -1.60 -11.88
N ASP A 182 17.34 -1.57 -12.92
CA ASP A 182 17.07 -2.18 -14.23
C ASP A 182 15.69 -1.85 -14.85
N GLY A 183 15.25 -0.58 -14.74
CA GLY A 183 13.95 -0.14 -15.25
C GLY A 183 12.76 -0.50 -14.35
N ALA A 184 13.01 -1.07 -13.18
CA ALA A 184 12.05 -1.30 -12.12
C ALA A 184 12.26 -0.29 -10.98
N ARG A 185 11.19 0.17 -10.34
CA ARG A 185 11.26 1.07 -9.20
C ARG A 185 10.11 0.85 -8.24
N VAL A 186 10.35 1.19 -7.00
CA VAL A 186 9.29 1.39 -6.00
C VAL A 186 9.06 2.89 -5.88
N ASP A 187 7.85 3.33 -6.19
CA ASP A 187 7.44 4.74 -6.13
C ASP A 187 6.57 4.91 -4.88
N ILE A 188 7.17 5.40 -3.82
CA ILE A 188 6.63 5.52 -2.45
C ILE A 188 6.23 4.16 -1.86
N ASP A 189 5.14 3.55 -2.35
CA ASP A 189 4.48 2.38 -1.77
C ASP A 189 4.04 1.32 -2.79
N PHE A 190 4.39 1.49 -4.07
CA PHE A 190 4.10 0.50 -5.08
C PHE A 190 5.25 0.30 -6.09
N PHE A 191 5.43 -0.95 -6.49
CA PHE A 191 6.37 -1.30 -7.53
C PHE A 191 5.79 -1.00 -8.92
N THR A 192 6.60 -0.43 -9.79
CA THR A 192 6.26 -0.19 -11.21
C THR A 192 7.46 -0.41 -12.11
N SER A 193 7.21 -0.87 -13.35
CA SER A 193 8.23 -1.15 -14.35
C SER A 193 7.69 -0.96 -15.75
N GLU A 194 8.58 -0.70 -16.69
CA GLU A 194 8.30 -0.76 -18.13
C GLU A 194 8.46 -2.17 -18.72
N ARG A 195 9.03 -3.09 -17.93
CA ARG A 195 9.21 -4.50 -18.27
C ARG A 195 8.14 -5.35 -17.63
N THR A 196 7.92 -6.55 -18.19
CA THR A 196 7.07 -7.58 -17.61
C THR A 196 7.92 -8.55 -16.80
N TRP A 197 7.51 -8.77 -15.56
CA TRP A 197 8.14 -9.68 -14.61
C TRP A 197 7.25 -10.90 -14.37
N SER A 198 7.84 -12.06 -14.09
CA SER A 198 7.07 -13.30 -13.88
C SER A 198 6.93 -13.70 -12.41
N ALA A 199 7.86 -13.28 -11.58
CA ALA A 199 7.88 -13.66 -10.16
C ALA A 199 8.36 -12.53 -9.26
N ALA A 200 7.85 -12.49 -8.05
CA ALA A 200 8.29 -11.64 -6.97
C ALA A 200 8.59 -12.45 -5.72
N GLN A 201 9.50 -11.96 -4.90
CA GLN A 201 9.66 -12.36 -3.51
C GLN A 201 9.59 -11.10 -2.64
N PHE A 202 9.06 -11.25 -1.44
CA PHE A 202 9.22 -10.22 -0.42
C PHE A 202 10.02 -10.79 0.75
N ARG A 203 10.63 -9.90 1.50
CA ARG A 203 11.20 -10.23 2.80
C ARG A 203 10.71 -9.26 3.86
N VAL A 204 10.62 -9.76 5.07
CA VAL A 204 10.30 -8.98 6.26
C VAL A 204 11.49 -9.05 7.20
N ARG A 205 11.99 -7.91 7.64
CA ARG A 205 12.95 -7.82 8.72
C ARG A 205 12.30 -7.20 9.94
N ALA A 206 12.18 -7.98 11.00
CA ALA A 206 11.76 -7.50 12.30
C ALA A 206 12.96 -7.04 13.13
N THR A 207 12.79 -5.93 13.83
CA THR A 207 13.81 -5.35 14.71
C THR A 207 13.20 -4.95 16.04
N ALA A 208 14.03 -4.93 17.09
CA ALA A 208 13.69 -4.36 18.38
C ALA A 208 14.87 -3.59 18.93
N SER A 209 14.61 -2.60 19.76
CA SER A 209 15.61 -1.81 20.48
C SER A 209 15.56 -2.09 21.99
N GLY A 210 16.71 -1.89 22.68
CA GLY A 210 16.80 -2.00 24.13
C GLY A 210 16.86 -3.44 24.67
N ASP A 211 16.76 -3.57 26.00
CA ASP A 211 16.91 -4.83 26.76
C ASP A 211 15.73 -5.82 26.59
N GLN A 212 14.93 -5.65 25.56
CA GLN A 212 13.66 -6.38 25.36
C GLN A 212 13.91 -7.70 24.64
N LEU A 213 14.59 -8.60 25.32
CA LEU A 213 14.70 -10.00 24.94
C LEU A 213 13.30 -10.64 24.91
N ASN A 214 12.98 -11.39 23.84
CA ASN A 214 11.74 -12.14 23.63
C ASN A 214 10.53 -11.34 23.09
N ARG A 215 10.70 -10.19 22.49
CA ARG A 215 9.61 -9.58 21.71
C ARG A 215 9.53 -10.20 20.31
N SER A 216 8.32 -10.39 19.85
CA SER A 216 8.08 -10.91 18.50
C SER A 216 7.25 -9.93 17.72
N VAL A 217 7.65 -9.62 16.50
CA VAL A 217 6.76 -9.06 15.50
C VAL A 217 5.94 -10.20 14.91
N ILE A 218 4.64 -10.06 14.88
CA ILE A 218 3.74 -11.08 14.35
C ILE A 218 3.20 -10.61 13.01
N VAL A 219 3.54 -11.32 11.94
CA VAL A 219 3.02 -11.06 10.61
C VAL A 219 1.71 -11.83 10.45
N ARG A 220 0.60 -11.12 10.41
CA ARG A 220 -0.76 -11.68 10.32
C ARG A 220 -1.22 -11.84 8.88
N ARG A 221 -0.77 -10.95 8.00
CA ARG A 221 -1.13 -10.96 6.60
C ARG A 221 -0.09 -10.23 5.79
N VAL A 222 0.21 -10.75 4.61
CA VAL A 222 0.85 -10.04 3.51
C VAL A 222 0.04 -10.29 2.25
N ALA A 223 -0.23 -9.23 1.50
CA ALA A 223 -0.94 -9.35 0.24
C ALA A 223 -0.14 -8.68 -0.88
N LEU A 224 -0.08 -9.36 -2.01
CA LEU A 224 0.54 -8.89 -3.25
C LEU A 224 -0.53 -8.82 -4.33
N CYS A 225 -0.72 -7.64 -4.93
CA CYS A 225 -1.59 -7.46 -6.07
C CYS A 225 -0.74 -7.18 -7.30
N PHE A 226 -0.56 -8.20 -8.13
CA PHE A 226 0.13 -8.13 -9.42
C PHE A 226 -0.78 -7.49 -10.46
N SER A 227 -0.22 -6.67 -11.33
CA SER A 227 -0.99 -5.96 -12.35
C SER A 227 -0.23 -5.87 -13.66
N ARG A 228 -0.94 -6.14 -14.77
CA ARG A 228 -0.42 -6.01 -16.14
C ARG A 228 -1.42 -5.32 -17.06
N ARG A 229 -0.94 -4.78 -18.14
CA ARG A 229 -1.79 -4.31 -19.22
C ARG A 229 -2.31 -5.49 -20.05
N THR A 230 -3.56 -5.42 -20.49
CA THR A 230 -4.20 -6.45 -21.29
C THR A 230 -5.08 -5.83 -22.38
N ASP A 231 -5.19 -6.53 -23.50
CA ASP A 231 -6.11 -6.20 -24.61
C ASP A 231 -7.46 -6.93 -24.45
N GLU A 232 -7.63 -7.74 -23.40
CA GLU A 232 -8.90 -8.42 -23.13
C GLU A 232 -10.04 -7.42 -22.89
N PRO A 233 -11.22 -7.64 -23.49
CA PRO A 233 -12.35 -6.73 -23.31
C PRO A 233 -12.83 -6.72 -21.85
N ALA A 234 -13.42 -5.60 -21.42
CA ALA A 234 -14.07 -5.56 -20.13
C ALA A 234 -15.26 -6.55 -20.10
N PRO A 235 -15.41 -7.32 -19.02
CA PRO A 235 -16.61 -8.11 -18.82
C PRO A 235 -17.86 -7.23 -18.85
N SER A 236 -18.97 -7.78 -19.37
CA SER A 236 -20.27 -7.10 -19.25
C SER A 236 -20.67 -7.00 -17.78
N PHE A 237 -21.28 -5.89 -17.39
CA PHE A 237 -21.73 -5.65 -16.03
C PHE A 237 -23.19 -5.26 -15.95
N VAL A 238 -23.93 -6.00 -15.14
CA VAL A 238 -25.24 -5.63 -14.63
C VAL A 238 -25.17 -5.83 -13.12
N PRO A 239 -25.48 -4.83 -12.29
CA PRO A 239 -25.39 -4.99 -10.85
C PRO A 239 -26.34 -6.08 -10.37
N PRO A 240 -25.87 -7.08 -9.62
CA PRO A 240 -26.73 -8.06 -8.98
C PRO A 240 -27.59 -7.38 -7.92
N ALA A 241 -28.78 -7.92 -7.66
CA ALA A 241 -29.75 -7.33 -6.74
C ALA A 241 -29.17 -7.04 -5.35
N GLU A 242 -28.28 -7.93 -4.88
CA GLU A 242 -27.62 -7.83 -3.58
C GLU A 242 -26.63 -6.66 -3.49
N ALA A 243 -26.14 -6.17 -4.63
CA ALA A 243 -25.25 -5.00 -4.70
C ALA A 243 -26.02 -3.68 -4.93
N ILE A 244 -27.31 -3.74 -5.35
CA ILE A 244 -28.17 -2.56 -5.50
C ILE A 244 -28.62 -2.10 -4.12
N ARG A 245 -27.70 -1.44 -3.42
CA ARG A 245 -27.91 -0.91 -2.07
C ARG A 245 -26.91 0.18 -1.74
N ARG A 246 -27.09 0.83 -0.61
CA ARG A 246 -26.07 1.61 0.07
C ARG A 246 -25.71 0.90 1.38
N LEU A 247 -24.46 0.53 1.55
CA LEU A 247 -23.93 0.12 2.86
C LEU A 247 -23.93 1.35 3.79
N ASP A 248 -24.35 1.18 5.04
CA ASP A 248 -24.46 2.25 6.04
C ASP A 248 -23.10 2.71 6.56
N VAL A 249 -22.24 3.12 5.64
CA VAL A 249 -20.93 3.69 5.96
C VAL A 249 -21.15 5.09 6.53
N PRO A 250 -20.72 5.36 7.79
CA PRO A 250 -20.86 6.69 8.38
C PRO A 250 -20.06 7.71 7.55
N PHE A 251 -20.69 8.84 7.22
CA PHE A 251 -20.01 9.90 6.51
C PHE A 251 -19.08 10.69 7.45
N ARG A 252 -17.87 10.98 6.96
CA ARG A 252 -16.92 11.90 7.62
C ARG A 252 -16.36 12.87 6.60
N SER A 253 -16.14 14.12 7.01
CA SER A 253 -15.50 15.13 6.20
C SER A 253 -14.01 15.23 6.55
N GLN A 254 -13.14 15.37 5.53
CA GLN A 254 -11.74 15.69 5.73
C GLN A 254 -11.52 17.16 6.14
N LYS A 255 -12.54 18.00 6.00
CA LYS A 255 -12.52 19.41 6.43
C LYS A 255 -12.68 19.50 7.93
N THR A 256 -11.62 19.17 8.65
CA THR A 256 -11.56 19.21 10.11
C THR A 256 -11.16 20.62 10.60
N GLU A 257 -11.21 20.84 11.92
CA GLU A 257 -10.73 22.07 12.55
C GLU A 257 -9.21 22.31 12.34
N ARG A 258 -8.42 21.25 12.09
CA ARG A 258 -7.01 21.36 11.71
C ARG A 258 -6.87 21.75 10.23
N SER A 259 -7.07 23.03 9.94
CA SER A 259 -7.03 23.57 8.58
C SER A 259 -5.73 23.27 7.81
N GLY A 260 -4.59 23.15 8.50
CA GLY A 260 -3.29 22.87 7.88
C GLY A 260 -3.16 21.51 7.20
N ILE A 261 -4.00 20.53 7.59
CA ILE A 261 -3.98 19.18 6.99
C ILE A 261 -5.28 18.80 6.30
N ALA A 262 -6.34 19.58 6.46
CA ALA A 262 -7.69 19.28 5.96
C ALA A 262 -7.74 18.94 4.45
N GLY A 263 -6.87 19.53 3.63
CA GLY A 263 -6.76 19.23 2.20
C GLY A 263 -5.95 17.98 1.85
N ARG A 264 -5.35 17.30 2.84
CA ARG A 264 -4.36 16.22 2.66
C ARG A 264 -4.78 14.87 3.26
N ILE A 265 -5.90 14.81 3.99
CA ILE A 265 -6.30 13.66 4.81
C ILE A 265 -7.50 12.88 4.26
N CYS A 266 -7.73 12.90 2.93
CA CYS A 266 -8.78 12.09 2.31
C CYS A 266 -8.62 10.59 2.59
N SER A 267 -7.38 10.07 2.56
CA SER A 267 -7.08 8.66 2.85
C SER A 267 -7.45 8.28 4.29
N PRO A 268 -6.91 8.89 5.36
CA PRO A 268 -7.29 8.53 6.73
C PRO A 268 -8.75 8.82 7.06
N THR A 269 -9.39 9.84 6.44
CA THR A 269 -10.82 10.08 6.59
C THR A 269 -11.65 8.93 6.02
N SER A 270 -11.28 8.44 4.83
CA SER A 270 -11.95 7.29 4.20
C SER A 270 -11.71 5.99 4.99
N VAL A 271 -10.52 5.81 5.56
CA VAL A 271 -10.22 4.70 6.48
C VAL A 271 -11.11 4.80 7.73
N ALA A 272 -11.23 5.97 8.35
CA ALA A 272 -12.08 6.16 9.52
C ALA A 272 -13.57 5.88 9.22
N MET A 273 -14.06 6.23 8.03
CA MET A 273 -15.42 5.86 7.59
C MET A 273 -15.57 4.34 7.46
N ALA A 274 -14.61 3.65 6.85
CA ALA A 274 -14.63 2.20 6.71
C ALA A 274 -14.52 1.48 8.05
N LEU A 275 -13.71 1.99 8.98
CA LEU A 275 -13.61 1.49 10.37
C LEU A 275 -14.93 1.67 11.12
N GLY A 276 -15.55 2.85 11.02
CA GLY A 276 -16.86 3.12 11.63
C GLY A 276 -17.94 2.15 11.13
N TYR A 277 -17.93 1.80 9.84
CA TYR A 277 -18.82 0.77 9.29
C TYR A 277 -18.56 -0.63 9.91
N ARG A 278 -17.33 -0.92 10.32
CA ARG A 278 -16.97 -2.15 11.02
C ARG A 278 -17.23 -2.11 12.52
N GLY A 279 -17.85 -1.04 13.03
CA GLY A 279 -18.13 -0.84 14.45
C GLY A 279 -16.92 -0.35 15.26
N LEU A 280 -15.87 0.12 14.59
CA LEU A 280 -14.67 0.67 15.22
C LEU A 280 -14.69 2.20 15.10
N GLU A 281 -15.12 2.87 16.17
CA GLU A 281 -15.17 4.33 16.21
C GLU A 281 -13.76 4.91 16.37
N VAL A 282 -13.22 5.42 15.27
CA VAL A 282 -11.88 6.04 15.21
C VAL A 282 -12.04 7.49 14.79
N ASP A 283 -11.47 8.40 15.54
CA ASP A 283 -11.42 9.82 15.18
C ASP A 283 -10.57 10.05 13.93
N THR A 284 -10.99 10.96 13.06
CA THR A 284 -10.31 11.24 11.77
C THR A 284 -8.87 11.74 11.98
N LEU A 285 -8.64 12.58 13.00
CA LEU A 285 -7.28 13.07 13.27
C LEU A 285 -6.40 11.98 13.87
N ALA A 286 -6.96 11.11 14.72
CA ALA A 286 -6.24 9.95 15.22
C ALA A 286 -5.86 8.99 14.10
N ALA A 287 -6.75 8.77 13.13
CA ALA A 287 -6.43 8.02 11.92
C ALA A 287 -5.33 8.70 11.09
N ALA A 288 -5.40 10.03 10.94
CA ALA A 288 -4.40 10.79 10.21
C ALA A 288 -3.01 10.71 10.87
N GLU A 289 -2.94 10.88 12.19
CA GLU A 289 -1.68 10.76 12.95
C GLU A 289 -1.07 9.36 12.84
N ARG A 290 -1.91 8.31 12.87
CA ARG A 290 -1.46 6.92 12.77
C ARG A 290 -0.94 6.56 11.38
N ILE A 291 -1.57 7.07 10.32
CA ILE A 291 -1.26 6.75 8.91
C ILE A 291 -0.13 7.65 8.37
N PHE A 292 0.11 8.79 8.99
CA PHE A 292 1.10 9.76 8.50
C PHE A 292 2.45 9.12 8.20
N ASP A 293 2.91 9.33 6.98
CA ASP A 293 4.24 8.95 6.52
C ASP A 293 5.18 10.16 6.62
N SER A 294 5.97 10.19 7.67
CA SER A 294 6.89 11.31 7.92
C SER A 294 8.06 11.36 6.93
N ALA A 295 8.41 10.22 6.34
CA ALA A 295 9.51 10.14 5.37
C ALA A 295 9.16 10.83 4.04
N HIS A 296 7.88 10.81 3.67
CA HIS A 296 7.38 11.44 2.44
C HIS A 296 6.50 12.67 2.69
N ASP A 297 6.24 13.02 3.95
CA ASP A 297 5.29 14.08 4.35
C ASP A 297 3.90 13.89 3.73
N ILE A 298 3.34 12.68 3.75
CA ILE A 298 2.03 12.36 3.18
C ILE A 298 1.13 11.59 4.14
N TYR A 299 -0.20 11.72 3.94
CA TYR A 299 -1.24 10.93 4.60
C TYR A 299 -1.85 9.87 3.68
N GLY A 300 -1.36 9.78 2.44
CA GLY A 300 -1.91 8.94 1.38
C GLY A 300 -1.06 7.73 1.02
N ASN A 301 -0.05 7.37 1.81
CA ASN A 301 0.68 6.11 1.63
C ASN A 301 -0.28 4.94 1.82
N TRP A 302 -0.48 4.15 0.76
CA TRP A 302 -1.54 3.14 0.71
C TRP A 302 -1.28 1.98 1.66
N THR A 303 -0.04 1.52 1.71
CA THR A 303 0.35 0.42 2.59
C THR A 303 0.26 0.81 4.07
N ARG A 304 0.69 2.04 4.40
CA ARG A 304 0.55 2.56 5.77
C ARG A 304 -0.92 2.74 6.16
N ALA A 305 -1.80 3.08 5.22
CA ALA A 305 -3.25 3.17 5.49
C ALA A 305 -3.84 1.80 5.86
N ILE A 306 -3.45 0.74 5.17
CA ILE A 306 -3.87 -0.64 5.51
C ILE A 306 -3.35 -1.07 6.89
N GLN A 307 -2.07 -0.86 7.15
CA GLN A 307 -1.48 -1.18 8.45
C GLN A 307 -2.06 -0.30 9.56
N GLY A 308 -2.35 0.97 9.27
CA GLY A 308 -3.04 1.89 10.18
C GLY A 308 -4.44 1.39 10.54
N ALA A 309 -5.25 0.97 9.55
CA ALA A 309 -6.56 0.36 9.80
C ALA A 309 -6.43 -0.90 10.68
N TYR A 310 -5.44 -1.75 10.40
CA TYR A 310 -5.15 -2.93 11.20
C TYR A 310 -4.81 -2.57 12.66
N SER A 311 -4.03 -1.52 12.89
CA SER A 311 -3.67 -1.08 14.24
C SER A 311 -4.86 -0.59 15.08
N PHE A 312 -5.99 -0.26 14.43
CA PHE A 312 -7.27 0.03 15.07
C PHE A 312 -8.19 -1.20 15.18
N GLY A 313 -7.74 -2.38 14.76
CA GLY A 313 -8.44 -3.65 14.92
C GLY A 313 -9.11 -4.21 13.66
N ALA A 314 -9.04 -3.54 12.51
CA ALA A 314 -9.60 -4.04 11.27
C ALA A 314 -8.50 -4.53 10.31
N PRO A 315 -8.40 -5.83 10.03
CA PRO A 315 -7.45 -6.32 9.03
C PRO A 315 -7.86 -5.87 7.63
N GLY A 316 -6.88 -5.82 6.73
CA GLY A 316 -7.15 -5.39 5.36
C GLY A 316 -6.00 -5.71 4.42
N TYR A 317 -6.18 -5.33 3.16
CA TYR A 317 -5.15 -5.46 2.13
C TYR A 317 -5.38 -4.45 1.01
N LEU A 318 -4.34 -4.20 0.22
CA LEU A 318 -4.45 -3.48 -1.03
C LEU A 318 -4.85 -4.43 -2.15
N ALA A 319 -5.81 -4.01 -2.96
CA ALA A 319 -6.19 -4.68 -4.19
C ALA A 319 -6.35 -3.67 -5.31
N ARG A 320 -6.41 -4.17 -6.53
CA ARG A 320 -6.81 -3.40 -7.70
C ARG A 320 -8.01 -4.05 -8.37
N PHE A 321 -8.87 -3.24 -8.92
CA PHE A 321 -10.08 -3.67 -9.60
C PHE A 321 -10.11 -3.14 -11.03
N SER A 322 -10.49 -4.00 -11.95
CA SER A 322 -10.72 -3.68 -13.37
C SER A 322 -12.01 -4.31 -13.89
N ASP A 323 -12.77 -4.93 -13.00
CA ASP A 323 -14.06 -5.59 -13.27
C ASP A 323 -15.11 -5.16 -12.21
N TRP A 324 -16.21 -4.62 -12.70
CA TRP A 324 -17.32 -4.21 -11.84
C TRP A 324 -18.04 -5.39 -11.18
N ASN A 325 -17.96 -6.60 -11.75
CA ASN A 325 -18.51 -7.81 -11.11
C ASN A 325 -17.77 -8.14 -9.80
N GLU A 326 -16.45 -7.95 -9.76
CA GLU A 326 -15.67 -8.11 -8.53
C GLU A 326 -16.05 -7.05 -7.48
N VAL A 327 -16.18 -5.80 -7.89
CA VAL A 327 -16.63 -4.71 -7.01
C VAL A 327 -18.01 -5.00 -6.43
N ALA A 328 -18.95 -5.42 -7.28
CA ALA A 328 -20.30 -5.75 -6.85
C ALA A 328 -20.35 -6.93 -5.88
N ARG A 329 -19.49 -7.94 -6.04
CA ARG A 329 -19.34 -9.04 -5.09
C ARG A 329 -18.93 -8.52 -3.71
N HIS A 330 -17.92 -7.65 -3.61
CA HIS A 330 -17.53 -7.04 -2.33
C HIS A 330 -18.70 -6.28 -1.67
N ILE A 331 -19.45 -5.53 -2.44
CA ILE A 331 -20.63 -4.81 -1.93
C ILE A 331 -21.73 -5.78 -1.49
N ALA A 332 -22.01 -6.82 -2.25
CA ALA A 332 -22.98 -7.87 -1.89
C ALA A 332 -22.59 -8.57 -0.57
N GLU A 333 -21.31 -8.82 -0.38
CA GLU A 333 -20.74 -9.39 0.86
C GLU A 333 -20.65 -8.38 2.03
N GLY A 334 -21.08 -7.14 1.84
CA GLY A 334 -21.06 -6.11 2.88
C GLY A 334 -19.67 -5.50 3.12
N THR A 335 -18.83 -5.44 2.10
CA THR A 335 -17.49 -4.86 2.18
C THR A 335 -17.42 -3.60 1.33
N PRO A 336 -17.47 -2.40 1.93
CA PRO A 336 -17.20 -1.15 1.24
C PRO A 336 -15.72 -1.07 0.83
N LEU A 337 -15.44 -0.37 -0.27
CA LEU A 337 -14.09 -0.20 -0.78
C LEU A 337 -13.64 1.25 -0.64
N VAL A 338 -12.45 1.48 -0.11
CA VAL A 338 -11.82 2.81 -0.20
C VAL A 338 -11.05 2.85 -1.53
N ILE A 339 -11.50 3.66 -2.48
CA ILE A 339 -10.94 3.71 -3.82
C ILE A 339 -10.08 4.96 -4.03
N SER A 340 -8.96 4.79 -4.77
CA SER A 340 -8.03 5.86 -5.11
C SER A 340 -8.26 6.33 -6.53
N ILE A 341 -8.71 7.57 -6.69
CA ILE A 341 -9.03 8.17 -7.98
C ILE A 341 -8.10 9.34 -8.32
N ALA A 342 -8.01 9.63 -9.61
CA ALA A 342 -7.46 10.89 -10.11
C ALA A 342 -8.35 11.40 -11.26
N ALA A 343 -8.73 12.67 -11.23
CA ALA A 343 -9.66 13.25 -12.20
C ALA A 343 -9.17 14.60 -12.71
N LYS A 344 -9.24 14.79 -14.02
CA LYS A 344 -9.12 16.12 -14.63
C LYS A 344 -10.44 16.85 -14.54
N GLU A 345 -10.43 18.14 -14.84
CA GLU A 345 -11.63 18.95 -14.89
C GLU A 345 -12.65 18.38 -15.91
N GLY A 346 -13.88 18.21 -15.48
CA GLY A 346 -14.97 17.63 -16.29
C GLY A 346 -14.97 16.09 -16.44
N GLU A 347 -14.05 15.37 -15.81
CA GLU A 347 -14.04 13.90 -15.88
C GLU A 347 -14.98 13.24 -14.85
N LEU A 348 -15.37 13.94 -13.79
CA LEU A 348 -16.25 13.41 -12.73
C LEU A 348 -17.32 14.44 -12.33
N ASP A 349 -18.53 14.26 -12.81
CA ASP A 349 -19.65 15.16 -12.56
C ASP A 349 -20.10 15.08 -11.10
N GLY A 350 -20.45 16.23 -10.52
CA GLY A 350 -20.99 16.32 -9.16
C GLY A 350 -19.96 16.14 -8.04
N ALA A 351 -18.68 16.00 -8.36
CA ALA A 351 -17.61 15.94 -7.36
C ALA A 351 -17.47 17.29 -6.62
N PRO A 352 -17.14 17.28 -5.31
CA PRO A 352 -16.94 18.50 -4.52
C PRO A 352 -15.63 19.25 -4.87
N TYR A 353 -14.99 18.91 -5.97
CA TYR A 353 -13.77 19.51 -6.54
C TYR A 353 -13.83 19.46 -8.07
N ALA A 354 -13.18 20.41 -8.74
CA ALA A 354 -13.11 20.42 -10.20
C ALA A 354 -12.12 19.39 -10.77
N LYS A 355 -11.01 19.14 -10.04
CA LYS A 355 -9.95 18.19 -10.42
C LYS A 355 -9.22 17.68 -9.19
N THR A 356 -8.57 16.52 -9.31
CA THR A 356 -7.68 15.97 -8.28
C THR A 356 -6.56 15.15 -8.92
N ALA A 357 -5.33 15.31 -8.44
CA ALA A 357 -4.19 14.48 -8.83
C ALA A 357 -4.20 13.12 -8.12
N GLY A 358 -4.86 13.05 -6.95
CA GLY A 358 -5.06 11.84 -6.15
C GLY A 358 -6.07 12.15 -5.07
N HIS A 359 -7.09 11.30 -4.93
CA HIS A 359 -8.13 11.43 -3.91
C HIS A 359 -8.67 10.06 -3.53
N LEU A 360 -8.99 9.89 -2.26
CA LEU A 360 -9.58 8.68 -1.75
C LEU A 360 -10.98 8.95 -1.22
N LEU A 361 -11.90 8.05 -1.57
CA LEU A 361 -13.29 8.09 -1.16
C LEU A 361 -13.82 6.67 -0.94
N VAL A 362 -14.99 6.52 -0.31
CA VAL A 362 -15.55 5.20 0.00
C VAL A 362 -16.67 4.86 -0.97
N LEU A 363 -16.49 3.78 -1.73
CA LEU A 363 -17.53 3.15 -2.54
C LEU A 363 -18.37 2.26 -1.64
N CYS A 364 -19.68 2.52 -1.58
CA CYS A 364 -20.59 1.87 -0.63
C CYS A 364 -21.83 1.25 -1.27
N GLY A 365 -21.91 1.12 -2.60
CA GLY A 365 -23.00 0.42 -3.26
C GLY A 365 -23.26 0.86 -4.70
N PHE A 366 -24.38 0.35 -5.23
CA PHE A 366 -24.89 0.71 -6.55
C PHE A 366 -26.35 1.17 -6.45
N ASP A 367 -26.80 1.95 -7.42
CA ASP A 367 -28.22 2.23 -7.64
C ASP A 367 -28.82 1.27 -8.71
N GLU A 368 -30.10 1.42 -8.99
CA GLU A 368 -30.83 0.57 -9.95
C GLU A 368 -30.33 0.73 -11.40
N LYS A 369 -29.62 1.83 -11.70
CA LYS A 369 -29.01 2.08 -13.02
C LYS A 369 -27.60 1.49 -13.12
N GLY A 370 -27.06 1.00 -11.99
CA GLY A 370 -25.69 0.54 -11.88
C GLY A 370 -24.68 1.68 -11.71
N ASP A 371 -25.14 2.88 -11.37
CA ASP A 371 -24.28 3.98 -10.96
C ASP A 371 -23.84 3.81 -9.50
N VAL A 372 -22.72 4.40 -9.14
CA VAL A 372 -21.95 4.03 -7.94
C VAL A 372 -22.24 4.98 -6.79
N ARG A 373 -22.73 4.45 -5.68
CA ARG A 373 -22.96 5.18 -4.44
C ARG A 373 -21.65 5.32 -3.68
N VAL A 374 -21.31 6.56 -3.29
CA VAL A 374 -20.05 6.87 -2.61
C VAL A 374 -20.26 7.77 -1.40
N ASN A 375 -19.28 7.76 -0.48
CA ASN A 375 -19.04 8.79 0.51
C ASN A 375 -17.74 9.50 0.15
N ASP A 376 -17.83 10.77 -0.27
CA ASP A 376 -16.68 11.58 -0.66
C ASP A 376 -16.28 12.53 0.48
N PRO A 377 -15.12 12.32 1.13
CA PRO A 377 -14.70 13.11 2.30
C PRO A 377 -14.35 14.56 1.97
N ALA A 378 -14.18 14.93 0.71
CA ALA A 378 -13.93 16.32 0.30
C ALA A 378 -15.15 17.23 0.49
N ALA A 379 -16.33 16.67 0.64
CA ALA A 379 -17.53 17.41 1.00
C ALA A 379 -17.56 17.79 2.48
N SER A 380 -18.27 18.88 2.82
CA SER A 380 -18.34 19.37 4.21
C SER A 380 -19.46 18.72 5.01
N THR A 381 -20.50 18.18 4.36
CA THR A 381 -21.69 17.61 5.01
C THR A 381 -22.06 16.27 4.37
N PRO A 382 -22.80 15.40 5.09
CA PRO A 382 -23.31 14.15 4.52
C PRO A 382 -24.13 14.37 3.23
N GLN A 383 -24.98 15.39 3.20
CA GLN A 383 -25.84 15.69 2.05
C GLN A 383 -25.03 16.05 0.79
N ALA A 384 -23.87 16.66 0.96
CA ALA A 384 -22.98 17.03 -0.13
C ALA A 384 -21.96 15.93 -0.48
N GLY A 385 -21.73 14.95 0.40
CA GLY A 385 -20.68 13.93 0.24
C GLY A 385 -21.22 12.52 0.00
N GLN A 386 -22.48 12.24 0.32
CA GLN A 386 -23.14 10.97 0.00
C GLN A 386 -23.71 11.02 -1.42
N LEU A 387 -22.86 10.80 -2.40
CA LEU A 387 -23.11 11.03 -3.81
C LEU A 387 -23.42 9.73 -4.57
N VAL A 388 -23.89 9.92 -5.81
CA VAL A 388 -23.92 8.87 -6.83
C VAL A 388 -23.10 9.36 -8.01
N TYR A 389 -22.02 8.65 -8.31
CA TYR A 389 -21.19 8.93 -9.47
C TYR A 389 -21.56 7.99 -10.62
N ARG A 390 -21.57 8.52 -11.83
CA ARG A 390 -21.76 7.70 -13.02
C ARG A 390 -20.64 6.64 -13.10
N ARG A 391 -21.03 5.40 -13.30
CA ARG A 391 -20.12 4.27 -13.36
C ARG A 391 -19.07 4.44 -14.45
N ASP A 392 -19.47 4.91 -15.65
CA ASP A 392 -18.54 5.13 -16.77
C ASP A 392 -17.50 6.23 -16.47
N GLN A 393 -17.85 7.23 -15.67
CA GLN A 393 -16.90 8.25 -15.22
C GLN A 393 -15.94 7.69 -14.18
N LEU A 394 -16.42 6.94 -13.20
CA LEU A 394 -15.55 6.27 -12.23
C LEU A 394 -14.61 5.25 -12.90
N GLU A 395 -15.07 4.53 -13.91
CA GLU A 395 -14.22 3.62 -14.66
C GLU A 395 -13.01 4.36 -15.26
N ARG A 396 -13.21 5.55 -15.81
CA ARG A 396 -12.14 6.39 -16.36
C ARG A 396 -11.17 6.94 -15.31
N VAL A 397 -11.69 7.42 -14.18
CA VAL A 397 -10.87 8.11 -13.16
C VAL A 397 -10.29 7.18 -12.10
N TRP A 398 -10.74 5.93 -12.04
CA TRP A 398 -10.31 4.91 -11.09
C TRP A 398 -9.73 3.68 -11.80
N MET A 399 -10.56 2.82 -12.43
CA MET A 399 -10.11 1.54 -12.99
C MET A 399 -9.08 1.70 -14.11
N ALA A 400 -9.31 2.62 -15.05
CA ALA A 400 -8.35 2.91 -16.13
C ALA A 400 -7.02 3.46 -15.59
N ARG A 401 -7.02 3.98 -14.36
CA ARG A 401 -5.84 4.50 -13.66
C ARG A 401 -5.24 3.50 -12.66
N GLY A 402 -5.56 2.22 -12.81
CA GLY A 402 -5.00 1.12 -12.03
C GLY A 402 -5.93 0.53 -10.98
N GLY A 403 -7.09 1.13 -10.69
CA GLY A 403 -8.13 0.53 -9.85
C GLY A 403 -7.76 0.31 -8.39
N THR A 404 -6.77 1.03 -7.86
CA THR A 404 -6.26 0.83 -6.49
C THR A 404 -7.33 1.07 -5.45
N SER A 405 -7.39 0.17 -4.48
CA SER A 405 -8.38 0.17 -3.40
C SER A 405 -7.85 -0.42 -2.10
N TYR A 406 -8.38 0.07 -0.98
CA TYR A 406 -8.22 -0.55 0.32
C TYR A 406 -9.44 -1.44 0.57
N VAL A 407 -9.18 -2.70 0.86
CA VAL A 407 -10.18 -3.67 1.30
C VAL A 407 -10.03 -3.84 2.81
N ILE A 408 -10.90 -3.17 3.59
CA ILE A 408 -10.89 -3.20 5.05
C ILE A 408 -11.94 -4.22 5.52
N LEU A 409 -11.48 -5.30 6.11
CA LEU A 409 -12.29 -6.43 6.52
C LEU A 409 -12.90 -6.22 7.90
N ALA A 410 -13.88 -7.06 8.25
CA ALA A 410 -14.40 -7.09 9.61
C ALA A 410 -13.31 -7.50 10.61
N PRO A 411 -13.32 -6.99 11.83
CA PRO A 411 -12.46 -7.48 12.90
C PRO A 411 -12.59 -8.99 13.07
N ARG A 412 -11.48 -9.68 13.31
CA ARG A 412 -11.55 -11.11 13.66
C ARG A 412 -12.23 -11.22 15.01
N LYS A 413 -13.29 -12.03 15.10
CA LYS A 413 -13.84 -12.42 16.41
C LYS A 413 -12.80 -13.31 17.08
N HIS A 414 -12.29 -12.87 18.22
CA HIS A 414 -11.40 -13.65 19.09
C HIS A 414 -12.18 -14.77 19.76
#